data_8b7b147d7c013886f1a5f41a2ede8373
#
_entry.id   8b7b147d7c013886f1a5f41a2ede8373
#
_cell.length_a   1.000
_cell.length_b   1.000
_cell.length_c   1.000
_cell.angle_alpha   90.00
_cell.angle_beta   90.00
_cell.angle_gamma   90.00
#
_symmetry.space_group_name_H-M   'P 1'
#
loop_
_entity.id
_entity.type
_entity.pdbx_description
1 polymer ?
#
loop_
_entity_poly.entity_id
_entity_poly.type
_entity_poly.pdbx_seq_one_letter_code
_entity_poly.pdbx_strand_id
1 'polypeptide(L)'
;MANKTLEKALNGERISPEEAVRLFETTDMLLLGNIASRISRKKLKERVVTYIVDRNINYTNICITDCAFCAFYRKEGGEEAYVHSFETIAGKIEETIAMGGRQILLQGGHNIDLKIDYFENLFRRIKERFDIHLHALSPPEIIHTAKISKLAIVDTLSRLKDAGLDSIPGGGAEILVDRVRQKISPHKCSTQEWLDVMACAHGMNIPTTATMMFGH
;
A
#
# COMPACT_ATOMS: atom_id res chain seq x y z
N MET A 1 33.56 10.38 -7.25
CA MET A 1 32.78 9.32 -6.60
C MET A 1 31.32 9.28 -7.11
N ALA A 2 30.61 10.40 -7.19
CA ALA A 2 29.24 10.45 -7.72
C ALA A 2 29.09 9.84 -9.13
N ASN A 3 30.05 10.08 -10.04
CA ASN A 3 30.03 9.51 -11.40
C ASN A 3 30.03 7.97 -11.41
N LYS A 4 30.78 7.31 -10.53
CA LYS A 4 30.78 5.85 -10.43
C LYS A 4 29.42 5.31 -9.98
N THR A 5 28.76 5.97 -9.03
CA THR A 5 27.43 5.59 -8.57
C THR A 5 26.38 5.76 -9.68
N LEU A 6 26.48 6.83 -10.48
CA LEU A 6 25.61 7.07 -11.63
C LEU A 6 25.84 6.03 -12.75
N GLU A 7 27.09 5.66 -13.02
CA GLU A 7 27.42 4.59 -13.97
C GLU A 7 26.87 3.23 -13.51
N LYS A 8 27.04 2.91 -12.22
CA LYS A 8 26.47 1.72 -11.59
C LYS A 8 24.94 1.66 -11.78
N ALA A 9 24.23 2.77 -11.49
CA ALA A 9 22.80 2.87 -11.72
C ALA A 9 22.41 2.69 -13.20
N LEU A 10 23.15 3.28 -14.13
CA LEU A 10 22.94 3.12 -15.57
C LEU A 10 23.13 1.67 -16.05
N ASN A 11 24.02 0.92 -15.42
CA ASN A 11 24.23 -0.49 -15.71
C ASN A 11 23.15 -1.41 -15.10
N GLY A 12 22.23 -0.85 -14.32
CA GLY A 12 21.18 -1.63 -13.65
C GLY A 12 21.63 -2.28 -12.35
N GLU A 13 22.81 -1.91 -11.86
CA GLU A 13 23.32 -2.36 -10.58
C GLU A 13 22.63 -1.61 -9.42
N ARG A 14 22.45 -2.28 -8.31
CA ARG A 14 21.82 -1.69 -7.13
C ARG A 14 22.78 -0.74 -6.43
N ILE A 15 22.36 0.51 -6.22
CA ILE A 15 23.10 1.49 -5.40
C ILE A 15 22.84 1.22 -3.91
N SER A 16 23.86 1.47 -3.06
CA SER A 16 23.70 1.36 -1.61
C SER A 16 22.98 2.57 -1.00
N PRO A 17 22.45 2.47 0.23
CA PRO A 17 21.87 3.62 0.94
C PRO A 17 22.82 4.82 1.03
N GLU A 18 24.11 4.57 1.33
CA GLU A 18 25.13 5.62 1.45
C GLU A 18 25.44 6.26 0.06
N GLU A 19 25.41 5.47 -1.00
CA GLU A 19 25.52 5.98 -2.37
C GLU A 19 24.31 6.86 -2.72
N ALA A 20 23.11 6.45 -2.33
CA ALA A 20 21.89 7.24 -2.55
C ALA A 20 21.93 8.58 -1.79
N VAL A 21 22.31 8.58 -0.51
CA VAL A 21 22.46 9.80 0.29
C VAL A 21 23.44 10.76 -0.38
N ARG A 22 24.61 10.25 -0.82
CA ARG A 22 25.60 11.10 -1.53
C ARG A 22 25.04 11.69 -2.83
N LEU A 23 24.20 10.98 -3.56
CA LEU A 23 23.55 11.52 -4.76
C LEU A 23 22.62 12.68 -4.42
N PHE A 24 21.86 12.58 -3.33
CA PHE A 24 21.01 13.65 -2.84
C PHE A 24 21.81 14.92 -2.45
N GLU A 25 22.95 14.75 -1.81
CA GLU A 25 23.73 15.85 -1.24
C GLU A 25 24.65 16.54 -2.26
N THR A 26 25.17 15.81 -3.22
CA THR A 26 26.32 16.26 -4.02
C THR A 26 26.10 16.28 -5.52
N THR A 27 24.95 15.81 -6.02
CA THR A 27 24.76 15.68 -7.46
C THR A 27 23.78 16.73 -7.98
N ASP A 28 24.14 17.35 -9.09
CA ASP A 28 23.26 18.26 -9.80
C ASP A 28 21.96 17.59 -10.22
N MET A 29 20.84 18.28 -9.98
CA MET A 29 19.49 17.73 -10.22
C MET A 29 19.24 17.45 -11.71
N LEU A 30 19.79 18.26 -12.62
CA LEU A 30 19.64 18.02 -14.07
C LEU A 30 20.39 16.78 -14.50
N LEU A 31 21.56 16.52 -13.90
CA LEU A 31 22.30 15.29 -14.14
C LEU A 31 21.55 14.07 -13.62
N LEU A 32 21.00 14.13 -12.41
CA LEU A 32 20.14 13.05 -11.87
C LEU A 32 18.94 12.79 -12.78
N GLY A 33 18.25 13.84 -13.21
CA GLY A 33 17.11 13.75 -14.13
C GLY A 33 17.47 13.12 -15.47
N ASN A 34 18.64 13.48 -16.04
CA ASN A 34 19.14 12.86 -17.27
C ASN A 34 19.40 11.36 -17.11
N ILE A 35 20.07 10.98 -16.03
CA ILE A 35 20.35 9.57 -15.72
C ILE A 35 19.05 8.78 -15.49
N ALA A 36 18.10 9.31 -14.72
CA ALA A 36 16.80 8.70 -14.50
C ALA A 36 16.02 8.52 -15.83
N SER A 37 16.04 9.53 -16.70
CA SER A 37 15.44 9.45 -18.05
C SER A 37 16.08 8.36 -18.90
N ARG A 38 17.39 8.21 -18.86
CA ARG A 38 18.12 7.15 -19.59
C ARG A 38 17.76 5.76 -19.07
N ILE A 39 17.65 5.59 -17.74
CA ILE A 39 17.22 4.32 -17.13
C ILE A 39 15.78 4.00 -17.52
N SER A 40 14.89 4.99 -17.46
CA SER A 40 13.48 4.85 -17.87
C SER A 40 13.37 4.37 -19.32
N ARG A 41 14.13 4.98 -20.24
CA ARG A 41 14.15 4.56 -21.66
C ARG A 41 14.66 3.14 -21.88
N LYS A 42 15.58 2.66 -21.04
CA LYS A 42 16.04 1.26 -21.08
C LYS A 42 14.96 0.28 -20.63
N LYS A 43 14.14 0.69 -19.65
CA LYS A 43 13.06 -0.14 -19.09
C LYS A 43 11.80 -0.11 -19.95
N LEU A 44 11.45 1.05 -20.48
CA LEU A 44 10.23 1.29 -21.26
C LEU A 44 10.57 1.38 -22.75
N LYS A 45 10.51 0.26 -23.46
CA LYS A 45 10.94 0.16 -24.89
C LYS A 45 10.14 1.09 -25.80
N GLU A 46 8.87 1.36 -25.53
CA GLU A 46 7.93 2.07 -26.43
C GLU A 46 7.58 3.49 -25.97
N ARG A 47 8.22 4.05 -24.97
CA ARG A 47 7.90 5.37 -24.38
C ARG A 47 6.43 5.51 -23.96
N VAL A 48 5.77 4.41 -23.67
CA VAL A 48 4.40 4.40 -23.19
C VAL A 48 4.41 4.64 -21.68
N VAL A 49 3.64 5.62 -21.25
CA VAL A 49 3.33 5.85 -19.83
C VAL A 49 1.94 5.29 -19.56
N THR A 50 1.86 4.29 -18.71
CA THR A 50 0.59 3.72 -18.29
C THR A 50 0.02 4.47 -17.09
N TYR A 51 -1.31 4.51 -17.00
CA TYR A 51 -2.02 5.01 -15.84
C TYR A 51 -3.19 4.08 -15.54
N ILE A 52 -3.71 4.15 -14.33
CA ILE A 52 -4.90 3.43 -13.92
C ILE A 52 -5.97 4.42 -13.46
N VAL A 53 -7.21 4.14 -13.85
CA VAL A 53 -8.38 4.82 -13.28
C VAL A 53 -8.91 3.93 -12.17
N ASP A 54 -8.77 4.37 -10.94
CA ASP A 54 -9.24 3.66 -9.76
C ASP A 54 -10.01 4.58 -8.81
N ARG A 55 -10.56 4.00 -7.77
CA ARG A 55 -11.22 4.72 -6.69
C ARG A 55 -10.74 4.20 -5.34
N ASN A 56 -10.36 5.12 -4.47
CA ASN A 56 -10.14 4.80 -3.06
C ASN A 56 -11.50 4.65 -2.35
N ILE A 57 -11.72 3.50 -1.73
CA ILE A 57 -12.90 3.19 -0.93
C ILE A 57 -12.43 2.84 0.48
N ASN A 58 -12.77 3.70 1.44
CA ASN A 58 -12.50 3.42 2.83
C ASN A 58 -13.68 2.65 3.42
N TYR A 59 -13.51 1.33 3.66
CA TYR A 59 -14.58 0.47 4.16
C TYR A 59 -15.00 0.83 5.61
N THR A 60 -14.07 1.42 6.38
CA THR A 60 -14.31 1.97 7.73
C THR A 60 -13.34 3.09 8.03
N ASN A 61 -13.77 4.06 8.84
CA ASN A 61 -12.89 5.07 9.45
C ASN A 61 -12.61 4.81 10.94
N ILE A 62 -13.20 3.76 11.52
CA ILE A 62 -12.92 3.37 12.90
C ILE A 62 -11.51 2.80 12.99
N CYS A 63 -10.65 3.43 13.79
CA CYS A 63 -9.24 3.09 13.85
C CYS A 63 -8.66 3.30 15.25
N ILE A 64 -7.89 2.31 15.73
CA ILE A 64 -7.23 2.36 17.03
C ILE A 64 -5.81 2.96 16.98
N THR A 65 -5.28 3.29 15.79
CA THR A 65 -3.85 3.69 15.65
C THR A 65 -3.61 5.19 15.77
N ASP A 66 -4.63 6.02 15.71
CA ASP A 66 -4.63 7.48 15.94
C ASP A 66 -3.38 8.23 15.39
N CYS A 67 -2.97 7.92 14.16
CA CYS A 67 -1.80 8.53 13.53
C CYS A 67 -1.93 10.05 13.48
N ALA A 68 -0.87 10.78 13.82
CA ALA A 68 -0.86 12.24 13.94
C ALA A 68 -1.23 12.99 12.66
N PHE A 69 -1.05 12.39 11.50
CA PHE A 69 -1.33 12.97 10.18
C PHE A 69 -2.69 12.54 9.60
N CYS A 70 -3.41 11.58 10.23
CA CYS A 70 -4.63 11.01 9.66
C CYS A 70 -5.86 11.85 10.03
N ALA A 71 -6.43 12.51 9.04
CA ALA A 71 -7.68 13.27 9.20
C ALA A 71 -8.95 12.40 9.19
N PHE A 72 -8.84 11.14 8.74
CA PHE A 72 -9.98 10.26 8.50
C PHE A 72 -10.41 9.43 9.71
N TYR A 73 -9.47 9.10 10.62
CA TYR A 73 -9.79 8.18 11.69
C TYR A 73 -10.85 8.73 12.65
N ARG A 74 -11.70 7.84 13.12
CA ARG A 74 -12.65 8.09 14.23
C ARG A 74 -12.48 6.99 15.27
N LYS A 75 -12.76 7.34 16.52
CA LYS A 75 -12.89 6.34 17.59
C LYS A 75 -14.22 5.62 17.45
N GLU A 76 -14.26 4.39 17.92
CA GLU A 76 -15.50 3.62 17.99
C GLU A 76 -16.58 4.39 18.78
N GLY A 77 -17.82 4.38 18.30
CA GLY A 77 -18.93 5.14 18.88
C GLY A 77 -18.90 6.65 18.62
N GLY A 78 -17.92 7.16 17.87
CA GLY A 78 -17.90 8.58 17.47
C GLY A 78 -19.04 8.92 16.50
N GLU A 79 -19.51 10.16 16.50
CA GLU A 79 -20.67 10.63 15.71
C GLU A 79 -20.51 10.38 14.19
N GLU A 80 -19.28 10.48 13.67
CA GLU A 80 -18.98 10.25 12.25
C GLU A 80 -18.32 8.88 11.98
N ALA A 81 -18.33 7.98 12.99
CA ALA A 81 -17.75 6.65 12.83
C ALA A 81 -18.64 5.78 11.95
N TYR A 82 -18.03 5.04 11.01
CA TYR A 82 -18.78 4.15 10.14
C TYR A 82 -18.04 2.85 9.81
N VAL A 83 -18.82 1.85 9.49
CA VAL A 83 -18.45 0.68 8.69
C VAL A 83 -19.42 0.64 7.53
N HIS A 84 -18.93 0.74 6.29
CA HIS A 84 -19.79 0.72 5.12
C HIS A 84 -20.43 -0.66 4.91
N SER A 85 -21.72 -0.65 4.58
CA SER A 85 -22.39 -1.86 4.10
C SER A 85 -21.80 -2.31 2.76
N PHE A 86 -21.98 -3.60 2.44
CA PHE A 86 -21.60 -4.08 1.11
C PHE A 86 -22.26 -3.29 -0.02
N GLU A 87 -23.53 -2.95 0.12
CA GLU A 87 -24.26 -2.21 -0.93
C GLU A 87 -23.70 -0.79 -1.14
N THR A 88 -23.22 -0.15 -0.08
CA THR A 88 -22.51 1.15 -0.20
C THR A 88 -21.19 0.98 -0.97
N ILE A 89 -20.43 -0.07 -0.67
CA ILE A 89 -19.17 -0.37 -1.38
C ILE A 89 -19.48 -0.74 -2.82
N ALA A 90 -20.46 -1.59 -3.07
CA ALA A 90 -20.89 -2.02 -4.40
C ALA A 90 -21.31 -0.84 -5.28
N GLY A 91 -22.11 0.09 -4.77
CA GLY A 91 -22.49 1.30 -5.51
C GLY A 91 -21.28 2.15 -5.90
N LYS A 92 -20.29 2.29 -5.01
CA LYS A 92 -19.03 2.99 -5.35
C LYS A 92 -18.22 2.25 -6.43
N ILE A 93 -18.25 0.92 -6.45
CA ILE A 93 -17.60 0.11 -7.49
C ILE A 93 -18.33 0.28 -8.83
N GLU A 94 -19.65 0.25 -8.84
CA GLU A 94 -20.47 0.49 -10.04
C GLU A 94 -20.19 1.85 -10.68
N GLU A 95 -20.15 2.92 -9.87
CA GLU A 95 -19.77 4.25 -10.34
C GLU A 95 -18.35 4.26 -10.94
N THR A 96 -17.41 3.56 -10.30
CA THR A 96 -16.03 3.46 -10.80
C THR A 96 -15.95 2.76 -12.14
N ILE A 97 -16.66 1.64 -12.30
CA ILE A 97 -16.73 0.89 -13.56
C ILE A 97 -17.40 1.74 -14.66
N ALA A 98 -18.47 2.46 -14.33
CA ALA A 98 -19.16 3.34 -15.26
C ALA A 98 -18.25 4.48 -15.79
N MET A 99 -17.27 4.90 -15.00
CA MET A 99 -16.23 5.88 -15.37
C MET A 99 -15.03 5.24 -16.10
N GLY A 100 -15.07 3.95 -16.42
CA GLY A 100 -13.97 3.22 -17.06
C GLY A 100 -12.91 2.71 -16.11
N GLY A 101 -13.15 2.75 -14.80
CA GLY A 101 -12.24 2.21 -13.79
C GLY A 101 -12.13 0.69 -13.87
N ARG A 102 -10.95 0.17 -13.56
CA ARG A 102 -10.63 -1.26 -13.59
C ARG A 102 -10.07 -1.79 -12.28
N GLN A 103 -9.89 -0.90 -11.31
CA GLN A 103 -9.35 -1.21 -10.00
C GLN A 103 -10.08 -0.41 -8.93
N ILE A 104 -10.14 -0.94 -7.73
CA ILE A 104 -10.42 -0.19 -6.51
C ILE A 104 -9.24 -0.30 -5.56
N LEU A 105 -8.95 0.80 -4.86
CA LEU A 105 -8.05 0.82 -3.71
C LEU A 105 -8.91 0.74 -2.45
N LEU A 106 -8.96 -0.44 -1.82
CA LEU A 106 -9.82 -0.70 -0.66
C LEU A 106 -8.97 -0.73 0.62
N GLN A 107 -9.01 0.34 1.39
CA GLN A 107 -8.30 0.50 2.65
C GLN A 107 -9.23 1.01 3.74
N GLY A 108 -8.84 0.90 5.01
CA GLY A 108 -9.64 1.41 6.11
C GLY A 108 -8.86 1.54 7.42
N GLY A 109 -9.59 1.82 8.48
CA GLY A 109 -9.03 1.88 9.82
C GLY A 109 -8.80 0.49 10.43
N HIS A 110 -7.95 0.44 11.45
CA HIS A 110 -7.73 -0.76 12.27
C HIS A 110 -8.90 -0.93 13.24
N ASN A 111 -10.00 -1.47 12.73
CA ASN A 111 -11.21 -1.75 13.51
C ASN A 111 -11.08 -3.13 14.16
N ILE A 112 -11.30 -3.21 15.46
CA ILE A 112 -11.12 -4.45 16.26
C ILE A 112 -12.22 -5.50 15.99
N ASP A 113 -13.33 -5.10 15.42
CA ASP A 113 -14.45 -5.99 15.12
C ASP A 113 -14.37 -6.64 13.74
N LEU A 114 -13.55 -6.08 12.83
CA LEU A 114 -13.42 -6.57 11.47
C LEU A 114 -12.30 -7.62 11.36
N LYS A 115 -12.65 -8.86 11.71
CA LYS A 115 -11.75 -10.02 11.61
C LYS A 115 -11.63 -10.52 10.18
N ILE A 116 -10.79 -11.51 9.98
CA ILE A 116 -10.51 -12.10 8.65
C ILE A 116 -11.78 -12.53 7.91
N ASP A 117 -12.77 -13.09 8.60
CA ASP A 117 -14.01 -13.55 7.99
C ASP A 117 -14.82 -12.43 7.34
N TYR A 118 -14.74 -11.20 7.89
CA TYR A 118 -15.33 -10.01 7.28
C TYR A 118 -14.71 -9.73 5.91
N PHE A 119 -13.36 -9.72 5.82
CA PHE A 119 -12.65 -9.45 4.57
C PHE A 119 -12.84 -10.55 3.53
N GLU A 120 -12.82 -11.80 3.95
CA GLU A 120 -13.11 -12.92 3.03
C GLU A 120 -14.51 -12.81 2.43
N ASN A 121 -15.52 -12.55 3.26
CA ASN A 121 -16.88 -12.37 2.78
C ASN A 121 -16.97 -11.16 1.84
N LEU A 122 -16.39 -10.03 2.20
CA LEU A 122 -16.39 -8.83 1.39
C LEU A 122 -15.73 -9.05 0.03
N PHE A 123 -14.54 -9.67 0.00
CA PHE A 123 -13.77 -9.88 -1.22
C PHE A 123 -14.47 -10.88 -2.16
N ARG A 124 -14.97 -12.01 -1.63
CA ARG A 124 -15.74 -12.98 -2.43
C ARG A 124 -16.97 -12.31 -3.06
N ARG A 125 -17.75 -11.56 -2.30
CA ARG A 125 -18.93 -10.85 -2.82
C ARG A 125 -18.57 -9.82 -3.88
N ILE A 126 -17.45 -9.10 -3.73
CA ILE A 126 -16.95 -8.18 -4.77
C ILE A 126 -16.62 -8.96 -6.03
N LYS A 127 -15.86 -10.06 -5.94
CA LYS A 127 -15.43 -10.86 -7.08
C LYS A 127 -16.57 -11.62 -7.76
N GLU A 128 -17.59 -12.01 -7.03
CA GLU A 128 -18.81 -12.63 -7.57
C GLU A 128 -19.64 -11.64 -8.40
N ARG A 129 -19.66 -10.35 -8.01
CA ARG A 129 -20.50 -9.33 -8.64
C ARG A 129 -19.78 -8.50 -9.69
N PHE A 130 -18.45 -8.33 -9.59
CA PHE A 130 -17.69 -7.38 -10.39
C PHE A 130 -16.39 -7.98 -10.93
N ASP A 131 -16.13 -7.74 -12.21
CA ASP A 131 -14.81 -7.93 -12.83
C ASP A 131 -13.96 -6.68 -12.57
N ILE A 132 -13.35 -6.60 -11.39
CA ILE A 132 -12.52 -5.47 -10.97
C ILE A 132 -11.30 -5.96 -10.20
N HIS A 133 -10.17 -5.29 -10.40
CA HIS A 133 -8.93 -5.57 -9.65
C HIS A 133 -9.05 -5.03 -8.23
N LEU A 134 -8.84 -5.90 -7.25
CA LEU A 134 -8.93 -5.58 -5.84
C LEU A 134 -7.53 -5.33 -5.26
N HIS A 135 -7.15 -4.05 -5.20
CA HIS A 135 -5.94 -3.56 -4.54
C HIS A 135 -6.30 -3.18 -3.11
N ALA A 136 -6.02 -4.04 -2.14
CA ALA A 136 -6.63 -3.89 -0.82
C ALA A 136 -5.70 -4.21 0.34
N LEU A 137 -6.00 -3.66 1.50
CA LEU A 137 -5.36 -3.87 2.79
C LEU A 137 -3.86 -3.60 2.79
N SER A 138 -3.46 -2.50 3.38
CA SER A 138 -2.04 -2.20 3.62
C SER A 138 -1.40 -3.19 4.61
N PRO A 139 -0.06 -3.34 4.64
CA PRO A 139 0.60 -4.20 5.61
C PRO A 139 0.16 -4.00 7.07
N PRO A 140 0.01 -2.76 7.59
CA PRO A 140 -0.53 -2.56 8.94
C PRO A 140 -1.94 -3.13 9.14
N GLU A 141 -2.83 -3.04 8.14
CA GLU A 141 -4.17 -3.63 8.20
C GLU A 141 -4.10 -5.16 8.22
N ILE A 142 -3.21 -5.76 7.41
CA ILE A 142 -2.98 -7.22 7.37
C ILE A 142 -2.46 -7.70 8.73
N ILE A 143 -1.48 -7.00 9.32
CA ILE A 143 -0.95 -7.32 10.66
C ILE A 143 -2.05 -7.22 11.72
N HIS A 144 -2.84 -6.15 11.69
CA HIS A 144 -3.95 -5.95 12.60
C HIS A 144 -4.97 -7.10 12.48
N THR A 145 -5.40 -7.41 11.25
CA THR A 145 -6.36 -8.49 10.97
C THR A 145 -5.82 -9.85 11.43
N ALA A 146 -4.56 -10.16 11.14
CA ALA A 146 -3.91 -11.38 11.61
C ALA A 146 -3.94 -11.49 13.14
N LYS A 147 -3.56 -10.40 13.83
CA LYS A 147 -3.52 -10.33 15.30
C LYS A 147 -4.89 -10.57 15.93
N ILE A 148 -5.93 -9.85 15.49
CA ILE A 148 -7.27 -9.99 16.08
C ILE A 148 -7.97 -11.29 15.69
N SER A 149 -7.54 -11.91 14.57
CA SER A 149 -8.05 -13.21 14.11
C SER A 149 -7.22 -14.39 14.65
N LYS A 150 -6.13 -14.13 15.37
CA LYS A 150 -5.18 -15.12 15.91
C LYS A 150 -4.59 -16.02 14.82
N LEU A 151 -4.21 -15.45 13.71
CA LEU A 151 -3.60 -16.11 12.56
C LEU A 151 -2.15 -15.67 12.35
N ALA A 152 -1.35 -16.51 11.70
CA ALA A 152 -0.07 -16.10 11.16
C ALA A 152 -0.28 -15.20 9.92
N ILE A 153 0.72 -14.38 9.59
CA ILE A 153 0.67 -13.50 8.40
C ILE A 153 0.47 -14.32 7.11
N VAL A 154 1.19 -15.43 6.98
CA VAL A 154 1.10 -16.30 5.80
C VAL A 154 -0.31 -16.89 5.63
N ASP A 155 -0.96 -17.32 6.71
CA ASP A 155 -2.30 -17.87 6.68
C ASP A 155 -3.33 -16.76 6.35
N THR A 156 -3.14 -15.58 6.92
CA THR A 156 -3.97 -14.41 6.62
C THR A 156 -3.91 -14.04 5.15
N LEU A 157 -2.70 -13.95 4.59
CA LEU A 157 -2.50 -13.63 3.17
C LEU A 157 -3.04 -14.72 2.25
N SER A 158 -2.88 -16.01 2.60
CA SER A 158 -3.46 -17.12 1.83
C SER A 158 -4.98 -17.00 1.75
N ARG A 159 -5.63 -16.83 2.90
CA ARG A 159 -7.08 -16.69 2.98
C ARG A 159 -7.61 -15.48 2.19
N LEU A 160 -6.94 -14.34 2.29
CA LEU A 160 -7.30 -13.12 1.55
C LEU A 160 -7.13 -13.32 0.04
N LYS A 161 -6.04 -13.96 -0.39
CA LYS A 161 -5.78 -14.30 -1.80
C LYS A 161 -6.86 -15.23 -2.35
N ASP A 162 -7.20 -16.28 -1.61
CA ASP A 162 -8.25 -17.25 -1.98
C ASP A 162 -9.64 -16.59 -2.03
N ALA A 163 -9.84 -15.52 -1.26
CA ALA A 163 -11.06 -14.71 -1.29
C ALA A 163 -11.11 -13.70 -2.43
N GLY A 164 -10.00 -13.46 -3.14
CA GLY A 164 -9.96 -12.57 -4.30
C GLY A 164 -9.09 -11.33 -4.18
N LEU A 165 -8.20 -11.24 -3.18
CA LEU A 165 -7.18 -10.19 -3.12
C LEU A 165 -6.23 -10.30 -4.31
N ASP A 166 -6.14 -9.26 -5.15
CA ASP A 166 -5.25 -9.27 -6.32
C ASP A 166 -3.89 -8.65 -6.03
N SER A 167 -3.84 -7.60 -5.22
CA SER A 167 -2.58 -6.92 -4.87
C SER A 167 -2.69 -6.10 -3.58
N ILE A 168 -1.55 -5.74 -3.00
CA ILE A 168 -1.46 -5.04 -1.72
C ILE A 168 -0.86 -3.65 -1.91
N PRO A 169 -1.54 -2.57 -1.46
CA PRO A 169 -1.01 -1.22 -1.47
C PRO A 169 0.14 -1.05 -0.46
N GLY A 170 1.12 -0.22 -0.80
CA GLY A 170 2.23 0.15 0.08
C GLY A 170 1.87 1.11 1.21
N GLY A 171 0.59 1.32 1.45
CA GLY A 171 0.09 2.17 2.53
C GLY A 171 0.64 1.77 3.90
N GLY A 172 0.62 2.70 4.83
CA GLY A 172 1.18 2.47 6.17
C GLY A 172 2.70 2.44 6.24
N ALA A 173 3.42 2.52 5.11
CA ALA A 173 4.87 2.72 5.11
C ALA A 173 5.22 4.09 5.68
N GLU A 174 4.56 5.12 5.24
CA GLU A 174 4.90 6.54 5.45
C GLU A 174 6.40 6.78 5.29
N ILE A 175 7.15 6.58 6.36
CA ILE A 175 8.60 6.53 6.35
C ILE A 175 9.05 5.26 7.10
N LEU A 176 9.86 4.41 6.47
CA LEU A 176 10.33 3.14 7.05
C LEU A 176 11.59 3.37 7.91
N VAL A 177 11.45 4.24 8.91
CA VAL A 177 12.45 4.55 9.94
C VAL A 177 11.75 4.63 11.28
N ASP A 178 11.95 3.66 12.15
CA ASP A 178 11.18 3.51 13.40
C ASP A 178 11.26 4.72 14.32
N ARG A 179 12.40 5.42 14.38
CA ARG A 179 12.55 6.67 15.13
C ARG A 179 11.54 7.74 14.71
N VAL A 180 11.19 7.79 13.42
CA VAL A 180 10.19 8.73 12.88
C VAL A 180 8.79 8.14 13.06
N ARG A 181 8.60 6.85 12.74
CA ARG A 181 7.31 6.14 12.88
C ARG A 181 6.74 6.28 14.27
N GLN A 182 7.55 6.10 15.30
CA GLN A 182 7.15 6.26 16.70
C GLN A 182 6.63 7.66 17.06
N LYS A 183 7.01 8.70 16.29
CA LYS A 183 6.50 10.05 16.48
C LYS A 183 5.19 10.32 15.75
N ILE A 184 5.03 9.80 14.53
CA ILE A 184 3.89 10.14 13.67
C ILE A 184 2.77 9.09 13.71
N SER A 185 3.09 7.84 14.06
CA SER A 185 2.15 6.71 14.10
C SER A 185 2.61 5.64 15.12
N PRO A 186 2.65 5.96 16.42
CA PRO A 186 3.27 5.10 17.43
C PRO A 186 2.58 3.74 17.60
N HIS A 187 1.30 3.65 17.24
CA HIS A 187 0.49 2.43 17.38
C HIS A 187 0.43 1.58 16.10
N LYS A 188 1.16 1.98 15.05
CA LYS A 188 1.33 1.15 13.84
C LYS A 188 2.49 0.16 13.98
N CYS A 189 2.52 -0.81 13.09
CA CYS A 189 3.61 -1.77 12.99
C CYS A 189 4.99 -1.10 12.79
N SER A 190 6.04 -1.78 13.20
CA SER A 190 7.43 -1.38 12.95
C SER A 190 7.79 -1.46 11.45
N THR A 191 8.93 -0.89 11.11
CA THR A 191 9.51 -1.01 9.75
C THR A 191 9.71 -2.47 9.36
N GLN A 192 10.24 -3.29 10.28
CA GLN A 192 10.52 -4.70 9.97
C GLN A 192 9.24 -5.49 9.75
N GLU A 193 8.23 -5.33 10.60
CA GLU A 193 6.94 -5.99 10.43
C GLU A 193 6.27 -5.62 9.10
N TRP A 194 6.37 -4.36 8.68
CA TRP A 194 5.87 -3.92 7.38
C TRP A 194 6.58 -4.65 6.23
N LEU A 195 7.92 -4.73 6.29
CA LEU A 195 8.75 -5.41 5.28
C LEU A 195 8.50 -6.92 5.26
N ASP A 196 8.27 -7.54 6.41
CA ASP A 196 7.98 -8.97 6.52
C ASP A 196 6.66 -9.34 5.83
N VAL A 197 5.63 -8.50 5.96
CA VAL A 197 4.36 -8.70 5.21
C VAL A 197 4.61 -8.62 3.71
N MET A 198 5.38 -7.63 3.24
CA MET A 198 5.69 -7.48 1.82
C MET A 198 6.51 -8.66 1.29
N ALA A 199 7.51 -9.11 2.06
CA ALA A 199 8.31 -10.29 1.70
C ALA A 199 7.45 -11.56 1.61
N CYS A 200 6.54 -11.76 2.57
CA CYS A 200 5.59 -12.86 2.57
C CYS A 200 4.66 -12.80 1.33
N ALA A 201 4.11 -11.63 1.03
CA ALA A 201 3.26 -11.42 -0.15
C ALA A 201 3.99 -11.74 -1.45
N HIS A 202 5.25 -11.29 -1.59
CA HIS A 202 6.08 -11.59 -2.77
C HIS A 202 6.36 -13.09 -2.90
N GLY A 203 6.63 -13.80 -1.79
CA GLY A 203 6.79 -15.25 -1.77
C GLY A 203 5.55 -16.01 -2.24
N MET A 204 4.36 -15.39 -2.09
CA MET A 204 3.08 -15.91 -2.55
C MET A 204 2.67 -15.39 -3.95
N ASN A 205 3.53 -14.67 -4.66
CA ASN A 205 3.24 -14.02 -5.93
C ASN A 205 2.03 -13.06 -5.86
N ILE A 206 1.88 -12.33 -4.76
CA ILE A 206 0.92 -11.24 -4.62
C ILE A 206 1.66 -9.94 -4.98
N PRO A 207 1.26 -9.21 -6.04
CA PRO A 207 1.86 -7.93 -6.40
C PRO A 207 1.66 -6.88 -5.30
N THR A 208 2.64 -6.00 -5.15
CA THR A 208 2.58 -4.92 -4.15
C THR A 208 3.00 -3.59 -4.74
N THR A 209 2.63 -2.50 -4.09
CA THR A 209 3.18 -1.17 -4.37
C THR A 209 4.02 -0.68 -3.19
N ALA A 210 4.77 0.41 -3.39
CA ALA A 210 5.51 1.09 -2.33
C ALA A 210 5.10 2.57 -2.31
N THR A 211 4.88 3.10 -1.11
CA THR A 211 4.56 4.51 -0.89
C THR A 211 5.56 5.13 0.07
N MET A 212 5.72 6.44 -0.01
CA MET A 212 6.52 7.20 0.94
C MET A 212 5.84 8.54 1.20
N MET A 213 5.80 8.95 2.46
CA MET A 213 5.44 10.30 2.88
C MET A 213 6.73 11.02 3.32
N PHE A 214 6.92 12.23 2.85
CA PHE A 214 8.12 13.02 3.16
C PHE A 214 7.76 14.49 3.35
N GLY A 215 8.68 15.26 3.96
CA GLY A 215 8.48 16.70 4.23
C GLY A 215 7.90 16.99 5.62
N HIS A 216 7.90 16.01 6.54
CA HIS A 216 7.42 16.15 7.94
C HIS A 216 8.56 16.08 8.95
#